data_4bd46c5d6ed2144293e5e0971b7615ca
#
_entry.id   4bd46c5d6ed2144293e5e0971b7615ca
#
_cell.length_a   1.000
_cell.length_b   1.000
_cell.length_c   1.000
_cell.angle_alpha   90.00
_cell.angle_beta   90.00
_cell.angle_gamma   90.00
#
_symmetry.space_group_name_H-M   'P 1'
#
loop_
_entity.id
_entity.type
_entity.pdbx_description
1 polymer ?
#
loop_
_entity_poly.entity_id
_entity_poly.type
_entity_poly.pdbx_seq_one_letter_code
_entity_poly.pdbx_strand_id
1 'polypeptide(L)'
;MYRIIEHNNQNGIYFNKTYLTIDNRKSITETVQIRSAKINYNETEYIFLYDTAMTPIPEVFDYLNFELQGSSPNHRYLAATALKLLYSFLTLYHLQLKNLTKNDVQNLILFLQGQSMHGTMYDLDFRTQRSNATINTYLAIFRSFVTFLDYRDSILLKKGDRSKLVHIPASDIPLKIEQYETSLKTYRPDHSAPRYINIDDFKNILSVIRNEYTLREECIVRLMFENGLRIGEVLGLTNEDIIENERGAYLYLRNRCSDSSDQLAKGCMTVTRKSQYKNKTYKTKDVGYQVVFLNKSLLDKINDYVNEFHQNDSPTFEKNYNQHSVADSVESSTESNFYIFINSIGKPLSSNLWGKILRDIFNKASLIVDKKHRETNLSHRFRHGFAMFMVRYKQIDEYNLMLLLRHSSIASVKHYYRPTDEEIAEKKTEFVNTIYEIIPELSL
;
A
#
# COMPACT_ATOMS: atom_id res chain seq x y z
N MET A 1 -0.43 31.58 -24.13
CA MET A 1 -0.18 30.80 -22.90
C MET A 1 -1.23 29.70 -22.80
N TYR A 2 -0.84 28.47 -22.50
CA TYR A 2 -1.76 27.36 -22.31
C TYR A 2 -1.99 27.14 -20.82
N ARG A 3 -3.25 26.90 -20.42
CA ARG A 3 -3.58 26.46 -19.09
C ARG A 3 -4.07 25.00 -19.15
N ILE A 4 -3.48 24.15 -18.33
CA ILE A 4 -3.87 22.75 -18.19
C ILE A 4 -4.51 22.57 -16.82
N ILE A 5 -5.80 22.17 -16.82
CA ILE A 5 -6.59 21.99 -15.61
C ILE A 5 -6.86 20.50 -15.41
N GLU A 6 -6.53 19.99 -14.22
CA GLU A 6 -6.86 18.63 -13.83
C GLU A 6 -8.29 18.54 -13.30
N HIS A 7 -9.04 17.61 -13.84
CA HIS A 7 -10.37 17.25 -13.38
C HIS A 7 -10.45 15.77 -13.02
N ASN A 8 -11.47 15.43 -12.24
CA ASN A 8 -11.77 14.03 -11.89
C ASN A 8 -13.26 13.76 -12.12
N ASN A 9 -13.58 12.66 -12.79
CA ASN A 9 -14.94 12.16 -13.00
C ASN A 9 -15.03 10.67 -12.62
N GLN A 10 -16.15 10.03 -12.87
CA GLN A 10 -16.36 8.60 -12.61
C GLN A 10 -15.35 7.69 -13.33
N ASN A 11 -14.82 8.14 -14.48
CA ASN A 11 -13.84 7.42 -15.29
C ASN A 11 -12.37 7.75 -14.92
N GLY A 12 -12.15 8.57 -13.89
CA GLY A 12 -10.84 8.97 -13.38
C GLY A 12 -10.38 10.36 -13.80
N ILE A 13 -9.09 10.60 -13.73
CA ILE A 13 -8.47 11.90 -14.01
C ILE A 13 -8.48 12.17 -15.51
N TYR A 14 -8.82 13.42 -15.88
CA TYR A 14 -8.68 13.96 -17.23
C TYR A 14 -8.17 15.41 -17.17
N PHE A 15 -7.64 15.89 -18.28
CA PHE A 15 -7.01 17.20 -18.38
C PHE A 15 -7.66 18.01 -19.50
N ASN A 16 -7.99 19.26 -19.19
CA ASN A 16 -8.43 20.24 -20.18
C ASN A 16 -7.31 21.23 -20.43
N LYS A 17 -6.85 21.30 -21.69
CA LYS A 17 -5.90 22.28 -22.18
C LYS A 17 -6.64 23.45 -22.81
N THR A 18 -6.52 24.63 -22.24
CA THR A 18 -7.14 25.84 -22.71
C THR A 18 -6.08 26.82 -23.23
N TYR A 19 -6.36 27.44 -24.35
CA TYR A 19 -5.56 28.54 -24.85
C TYR A 19 -6.02 29.86 -24.22
N LEU A 20 -5.10 30.61 -23.62
CA LEU A 20 -5.36 31.95 -23.08
C LEU A 20 -5.00 33.00 -24.12
N THR A 21 -6.01 33.66 -24.68
CA THR A 21 -5.83 34.80 -25.59
C THR A 21 -5.57 36.09 -24.81
N ILE A 22 -5.00 37.10 -25.50
CA ILE A 22 -4.71 38.42 -24.92
C ILE A 22 -5.96 39.08 -24.33
N ASP A 23 -7.12 38.82 -24.92
CA ASP A 23 -8.42 39.38 -24.50
C ASP A 23 -9.11 38.56 -23.39
N ASN A 24 -8.42 37.66 -22.71
CA ASN A 24 -8.96 36.74 -21.68
C ASN A 24 -10.14 35.86 -22.15
N ARG A 25 -10.39 35.72 -23.43
CA ARG A 25 -11.36 34.76 -23.96
C ARG A 25 -10.77 33.36 -23.87
N LYS A 26 -11.34 32.54 -22.98
CA LYS A 26 -10.95 31.14 -22.80
C LYS A 26 -11.63 30.27 -23.85
N SER A 27 -10.86 29.54 -24.65
CA SER A 27 -11.38 28.45 -25.48
C SER A 27 -10.74 27.13 -25.03
N ILE A 28 -11.56 26.10 -24.82
CA ILE A 28 -11.06 24.74 -24.63
C ILE A 28 -10.53 24.28 -25.98
N THR A 29 -9.25 23.98 -26.04
CA THR A 29 -8.62 23.52 -27.27
C THR A 29 -8.55 22.00 -27.34
N GLU A 30 -8.41 21.33 -26.18
CA GLU A 30 -8.23 19.89 -26.14
C GLU A 30 -8.62 19.32 -24.77
N THR A 31 -9.28 18.14 -24.78
CA THR A 31 -9.54 17.34 -23.57
C THR A 31 -8.83 16.01 -23.70
N VAL A 32 -7.95 15.70 -22.77
CA VAL A 32 -7.18 14.46 -22.74
C VAL A 32 -7.62 13.59 -21.57
N GLN A 33 -8.12 12.40 -21.87
CA GLN A 33 -8.45 11.38 -20.89
C GLN A 33 -7.93 10.01 -21.34
N ILE A 34 -6.88 9.54 -20.72
CA ILE A 34 -6.44 8.16 -20.87
C ILE A 34 -7.26 7.30 -19.92
N ARG A 35 -7.97 6.31 -20.41
CA ARG A 35 -8.86 5.45 -19.64
C ARG A 35 -8.22 4.11 -19.34
N SER A 36 -8.65 3.47 -18.28
CA SER A 36 -8.23 2.09 -17.98
C SER A 36 -9.44 1.21 -17.73
N ALA A 37 -9.39 -0.02 -18.24
CA ALA A 37 -10.37 -1.05 -17.96
C ALA A 37 -9.66 -2.32 -17.46
N LYS A 38 -10.38 -3.10 -16.64
CA LYS A 38 -9.97 -4.42 -16.19
C LYS A 38 -10.98 -5.41 -16.74
N ILE A 39 -10.50 -6.45 -17.38
CA ILE A 39 -11.32 -7.50 -17.98
C ILE A 39 -10.83 -8.83 -17.45
N ASN A 40 -11.74 -9.61 -16.87
CA ASN A 40 -11.47 -10.99 -16.49
C ASN A 40 -11.82 -11.90 -17.66
N TYR A 41 -10.83 -12.61 -18.15
CA TYR A 41 -11.01 -13.61 -19.20
C TYR A 41 -10.23 -14.89 -18.83
N ASN A 42 -10.91 -16.03 -18.85
CA ASN A 42 -10.34 -17.34 -18.47
C ASN A 42 -9.56 -17.27 -17.14
N GLU A 43 -10.22 -16.78 -16.08
CA GLU A 43 -9.68 -16.62 -14.71
C GLU A 43 -8.41 -15.71 -14.62
N THR A 44 -8.09 -14.98 -15.66
CA THR A 44 -6.97 -14.04 -15.69
C THR A 44 -7.48 -12.63 -15.84
N GLU A 45 -7.03 -11.72 -14.95
CA GLU A 45 -7.31 -10.30 -15.07
C GLU A 45 -6.34 -9.64 -16.03
N TYR A 46 -6.89 -9.00 -17.05
CA TYR A 46 -6.17 -8.17 -18.03
C TYR A 46 -6.46 -6.70 -17.78
N ILE A 47 -5.42 -5.87 -17.86
CA ILE A 47 -5.48 -4.42 -17.69
C ILE A 47 -5.25 -3.78 -19.06
N PHE A 48 -6.20 -2.94 -19.46
CA PHE A 48 -6.13 -2.15 -20.68
C PHE A 48 -5.98 -0.67 -20.39
N LEU A 49 -5.18 0.02 -21.16
CA LEU A 49 -5.24 1.48 -21.28
C LEU A 49 -5.72 1.85 -22.67
N TYR A 50 -6.59 2.87 -22.72
CA TYR A 50 -7.18 3.41 -23.92
C TYR A 50 -6.77 4.87 -24.08
N ASP A 51 -6.43 5.24 -25.32
CA ASP A 51 -6.16 6.63 -25.67
C ASP A 51 -7.45 7.50 -25.68
N THR A 52 -7.32 8.74 -26.10
CA THR A 52 -8.45 9.69 -26.18
C THR A 52 -9.51 9.28 -27.21
N ALA A 53 -9.14 8.49 -28.23
CA ALA A 53 -10.04 7.93 -29.22
C ALA A 53 -10.66 6.59 -28.82
N MET A 54 -10.42 6.14 -27.58
CA MET A 54 -10.83 4.81 -27.08
C MET A 54 -10.17 3.64 -27.82
N THR A 55 -8.99 3.86 -28.40
CA THR A 55 -8.18 2.80 -28.97
C THR A 55 -7.27 2.21 -27.90
N PRO A 56 -7.20 0.88 -27.74
CA PRO A 56 -6.24 0.26 -26.83
C PRO A 56 -4.81 0.62 -27.22
N ILE A 57 -3.95 0.84 -26.22
CA ILE A 57 -2.52 1.11 -26.42
C ILE A 57 -1.78 -0.24 -26.34
N PRO A 58 -1.36 -0.85 -27.46
CA PRO A 58 -0.89 -2.23 -27.52
C PRO A 58 0.35 -2.47 -26.67
N GLU A 59 1.34 -1.60 -26.75
CA GLU A 59 2.61 -1.73 -25.99
C GLU A 59 2.39 -1.64 -24.47
N VAL A 60 1.40 -0.88 -24.02
CA VAL A 60 1.03 -0.83 -22.60
C VAL A 60 0.31 -2.11 -22.19
N PHE A 61 -0.54 -2.64 -23.05
CA PHE A 61 -1.22 -3.91 -22.80
C PHE A 61 -0.21 -5.04 -22.64
N ASP A 62 0.77 -5.15 -23.53
CA ASP A 62 1.80 -6.17 -23.48
C ASP A 62 2.67 -6.05 -22.22
N TYR A 63 3.08 -4.84 -21.88
CA TYR A 63 3.86 -4.58 -20.68
C TYR A 63 3.11 -4.95 -19.40
N LEU A 64 1.86 -4.47 -19.23
CA LEU A 64 1.09 -4.69 -18.01
C LEU A 64 0.68 -6.16 -17.81
N ASN A 65 0.43 -6.90 -18.90
CA ASN A 65 -0.18 -8.23 -18.81
C ASN A 65 0.79 -9.38 -19.05
N PHE A 66 1.88 -9.15 -19.77
CA PHE A 66 2.88 -10.19 -20.04
C PHE A 66 4.21 -9.90 -19.33
N GLU A 67 4.80 -8.74 -19.50
CA GLU A 67 6.07 -8.40 -18.82
C GLU A 67 5.91 -8.37 -17.29
N LEU A 68 4.85 -7.74 -16.79
CA LEU A 68 4.56 -7.66 -15.36
C LEU A 68 3.70 -8.83 -14.83
N GLN A 69 3.53 -9.92 -15.56
CA GLN A 69 2.69 -11.06 -15.15
C GLN A 69 3.11 -11.66 -13.80
N GLY A 70 4.43 -11.74 -13.53
CA GLY A 70 4.97 -12.24 -12.27
C GLY A 70 4.91 -11.26 -11.10
N SER A 71 4.49 -10.02 -11.35
CA SER A 71 4.40 -8.96 -10.33
C SER A 71 3.09 -9.04 -9.55
N SER A 72 3.10 -8.44 -8.35
CA SER A 72 1.87 -8.34 -7.55
C SER A 72 0.79 -7.53 -8.28
N PRO A 73 -0.51 -7.84 -8.11
CA PRO A 73 -1.60 -7.07 -8.69
C PRO A 73 -1.49 -5.56 -8.42
N ASN A 74 -1.11 -5.18 -7.18
CA ASN A 74 -0.93 -3.79 -6.80
C ASN A 74 0.20 -3.09 -7.58
N HIS A 75 1.27 -3.81 -7.91
CA HIS A 75 2.32 -3.26 -8.77
C HIS A 75 1.83 -3.02 -10.19
N ARG A 76 1.06 -3.95 -10.76
CA ARG A 76 0.43 -3.80 -12.08
C ARG A 76 -0.53 -2.60 -12.11
N TYR A 77 -1.36 -2.41 -11.07
CA TYR A 77 -2.26 -1.26 -10.96
C TYR A 77 -1.52 0.08 -10.82
N LEU A 78 -0.43 0.07 -10.05
CA LEU A 78 0.44 1.23 -9.91
C LEU A 78 1.10 1.57 -11.25
N ALA A 79 1.59 0.57 -11.98
CA ALA A 79 2.16 0.74 -13.32
C ALA A 79 1.11 1.30 -14.31
N ALA A 80 -0.10 0.76 -14.31
CA ALA A 80 -1.20 1.30 -15.13
C ALA A 80 -1.50 2.76 -14.79
N THR A 81 -1.52 3.13 -13.49
CA THR A 81 -1.72 4.52 -13.05
C THR A 81 -0.60 5.43 -13.51
N ALA A 82 0.65 5.00 -13.39
CA ALA A 82 1.81 5.76 -13.83
C ALA A 82 1.80 5.97 -15.36
N LEU A 83 1.53 4.90 -16.11
CA LEU A 83 1.47 4.96 -17.58
C LEU A 83 0.28 5.80 -18.09
N LYS A 84 -0.87 5.81 -17.40
CA LYS A 84 -1.95 6.76 -17.69
C LYS A 84 -1.47 8.21 -17.67
N LEU A 85 -0.72 8.58 -16.63
CA LEU A 85 -0.19 9.93 -16.49
C LEU A 85 0.89 10.23 -17.55
N LEU A 86 1.74 9.25 -17.86
CA LEU A 86 2.74 9.39 -18.93
C LEU A 86 2.07 9.65 -20.28
N TYR A 87 1.10 8.82 -20.68
CA TYR A 87 0.40 9.00 -21.96
C TYR A 87 -0.47 10.27 -21.98
N SER A 88 -1.05 10.67 -20.84
CA SER A 88 -1.72 11.97 -20.73
C SER A 88 -0.75 13.12 -21.00
N PHE A 89 0.44 13.07 -20.40
CA PHE A 89 1.49 14.07 -20.65
C PHE A 89 1.94 14.07 -22.12
N LEU A 90 2.24 12.90 -22.69
CA LEU A 90 2.67 12.79 -24.08
C LEU A 90 1.64 13.38 -25.06
N THR A 91 0.36 13.08 -24.83
CA THR A 91 -0.74 13.61 -25.65
C THR A 91 -0.89 15.13 -25.50
N LEU A 92 -0.92 15.64 -24.25
CA LEU A 92 -1.07 17.08 -23.99
C LEU A 92 0.05 17.95 -24.60
N TYR A 93 1.26 17.40 -24.63
CA TYR A 93 2.45 18.11 -25.13
C TYR A 93 2.84 17.70 -26.57
N HIS A 94 2.02 16.83 -27.21
CA HIS A 94 2.25 16.29 -28.56
C HIS A 94 3.66 15.68 -28.73
N LEU A 95 4.09 14.89 -27.72
CA LEU A 95 5.40 14.27 -27.65
C LEU A 95 5.33 12.77 -27.96
N GLN A 96 6.43 12.22 -28.44
CA GLN A 96 6.64 10.79 -28.59
C GLN A 96 7.59 10.28 -27.54
N LEU A 97 7.27 9.16 -26.87
CA LEU A 97 8.05 8.58 -25.79
C LEU A 97 9.51 8.30 -26.19
N LYS A 98 9.71 7.82 -27.42
CA LYS A 98 11.04 7.50 -27.98
C LYS A 98 11.98 8.72 -28.08
N ASN A 99 11.40 9.91 -28.30
CA ASN A 99 12.14 11.12 -28.67
C ASN A 99 12.21 12.15 -27.51
N LEU A 100 11.91 11.76 -26.28
CA LEU A 100 11.92 12.67 -25.15
C LEU A 100 13.32 13.27 -24.91
N THR A 101 13.36 14.60 -24.79
CA THR A 101 14.54 15.34 -24.43
C THR A 101 14.66 15.49 -22.90
N LYS A 102 15.82 15.99 -22.44
CA LYS A 102 16.03 16.29 -21.01
C LYS A 102 15.00 17.32 -20.49
N ASN A 103 14.67 18.31 -21.31
CA ASN A 103 13.66 19.32 -20.97
C ASN A 103 12.25 18.71 -20.87
N ASP A 104 11.90 17.79 -21.77
CA ASP A 104 10.60 17.11 -21.71
C ASP A 104 10.45 16.26 -20.43
N VAL A 105 11.53 15.59 -19.99
CA VAL A 105 11.50 14.83 -18.74
C VAL A 105 11.40 15.76 -17.52
N GLN A 106 12.03 16.95 -17.55
CA GLN A 106 11.84 17.95 -16.49
C GLN A 106 10.39 18.44 -16.47
N ASN A 107 9.79 18.71 -17.61
CA ASN A 107 8.37 19.08 -17.73
C ASN A 107 7.45 17.96 -17.25
N LEU A 108 7.76 16.69 -17.56
CA LEU A 108 7.02 15.52 -17.04
C LEU A 108 7.08 15.47 -15.51
N ILE A 109 8.24 15.71 -14.92
CA ILE A 109 8.40 15.74 -13.44
C ILE A 109 7.52 16.83 -12.83
N LEU A 110 7.52 18.04 -13.39
CA LEU A 110 6.68 19.14 -12.91
C LEU A 110 5.20 18.88 -13.09
N PHE A 111 4.82 18.29 -14.22
CA PHE A 111 3.45 17.79 -14.46
C PHE A 111 3.04 16.77 -13.39
N LEU A 112 3.91 15.83 -13.03
CA LEU A 112 3.65 14.87 -11.98
C LEU A 112 3.58 15.50 -10.58
N GLN A 113 4.36 16.55 -10.32
CA GLN A 113 4.32 17.34 -9.08
C GLN A 113 3.06 18.22 -8.98
N GLY A 114 2.40 18.49 -10.10
CA GLY A 114 1.31 19.46 -10.17
C GLY A 114 1.78 20.90 -9.97
N GLN A 115 3.00 21.22 -10.37
CA GLN A 115 3.62 22.54 -10.20
C GLN A 115 3.78 23.24 -11.55
N SER A 116 3.37 24.51 -11.61
CA SER A 116 3.63 25.37 -12.75
C SER A 116 5.08 25.78 -12.82
N MET A 117 5.64 25.80 -14.01
CA MET A 117 6.96 26.39 -14.27
C MET A 117 6.84 27.90 -14.52
N HIS A 118 7.53 28.70 -13.71
CA HIS A 118 7.75 30.11 -14.05
C HIS A 118 8.56 30.21 -15.37
N GLY A 119 8.03 30.99 -16.32
CA GLY A 119 8.70 31.21 -17.61
C GLY A 119 8.39 30.19 -18.71
N THR A 120 7.47 29.26 -18.50
CA THR A 120 6.96 28.38 -19.56
C THR A 120 5.66 28.89 -20.14
N MET A 121 5.31 28.35 -21.35
CA MET A 121 4.01 28.64 -21.98
C MET A 121 2.83 27.91 -21.31
N TYR A 122 3.08 27.09 -20.29
CA TYR A 122 2.09 26.25 -19.62
C TYR A 122 1.89 26.67 -18.17
N ASP A 123 0.64 26.92 -17.82
CA ASP A 123 0.15 27.10 -16.45
C ASP A 123 -0.61 25.84 -16.02
N LEU A 124 -0.19 25.20 -14.90
CA LEU A 124 -0.78 23.96 -14.41
C LEU A 124 -1.68 24.26 -13.21
N ASP A 125 -2.96 23.92 -13.32
CA ASP A 125 -3.94 24.00 -12.24
C ASP A 125 -4.37 22.58 -11.86
N PHE A 126 -3.56 21.94 -11.02
CA PHE A 126 -3.74 20.55 -10.63
C PHE A 126 -4.19 20.43 -9.18
N ARG A 127 -5.20 19.60 -8.97
CA ARG A 127 -5.70 19.24 -7.63
C ARG A 127 -4.79 18.22 -6.93
N THR A 128 -4.08 17.41 -7.71
CA THR A 128 -3.25 16.32 -7.20
C THR A 128 -1.79 16.74 -7.19
N GLN A 129 -1.21 16.84 -5.98
CA GLN A 129 0.23 17.04 -5.80
C GLN A 129 0.87 15.73 -5.32
N ARG A 130 1.92 15.28 -6.01
CA ARG A 130 2.61 14.03 -5.69
C ARG A 130 3.96 14.31 -5.04
N SER A 131 4.30 13.50 -4.02
CA SER A 131 5.61 13.59 -3.37
C SER A 131 6.71 13.09 -4.30
N ASN A 132 7.95 13.56 -4.08
CA ASN A 132 9.13 13.08 -4.81
C ASN A 132 9.32 11.56 -4.70
N ALA A 133 8.92 10.94 -3.58
CA ALA A 133 8.96 9.48 -3.42
C ALA A 133 8.00 8.77 -4.39
N THR A 134 6.78 9.28 -4.53
CA THR A 134 5.79 8.75 -5.49
C THR A 134 6.28 8.93 -6.93
N ILE A 135 6.82 10.11 -7.25
CA ILE A 135 7.34 10.40 -8.60
C ILE A 135 8.52 9.50 -8.93
N ASN A 136 9.45 9.28 -7.99
CA ASN A 136 10.55 8.33 -8.20
C ASN A 136 10.06 6.90 -8.49
N THR A 137 8.95 6.50 -7.87
CA THR A 137 8.32 5.22 -8.16
C THR A 137 7.75 5.19 -9.59
N TYR A 138 7.08 6.25 -10.03
CA TYR A 138 6.60 6.37 -11.41
C TYR A 138 7.75 6.41 -12.42
N LEU A 139 8.81 7.16 -12.14
CA LEU A 139 10.01 7.18 -12.99
C LEU A 139 10.67 5.79 -13.08
N ALA A 140 10.66 4.99 -12.02
CA ALA A 140 11.14 3.61 -12.07
C ALA A 140 10.28 2.74 -13.01
N ILE A 141 8.96 2.90 -12.98
CA ILE A 141 8.04 2.24 -13.90
C ILE A 141 8.30 2.69 -15.34
N PHE A 142 8.48 4.00 -15.58
CA PHE A 142 8.77 4.52 -16.93
C PHE A 142 10.09 3.95 -17.47
N ARG A 143 11.12 3.84 -16.64
CA ARG A 143 12.39 3.20 -17.03
C ARG A 143 12.21 1.74 -17.40
N SER A 144 11.49 0.98 -16.57
CA SER A 144 11.15 -0.42 -16.88
C SER A 144 10.39 -0.53 -18.20
N PHE A 145 9.41 0.37 -18.44
CA PHE A 145 8.63 0.38 -19.66
C PHE A 145 9.46 0.73 -20.91
N VAL A 146 10.32 1.77 -20.87
CA VAL A 146 11.18 2.08 -22.03
C VAL A 146 12.25 1.02 -22.26
N THR A 147 12.67 0.30 -21.22
CA THR A 147 13.56 -0.87 -21.36
C THR A 147 12.83 -2.02 -22.04
N PHE A 148 11.59 -2.30 -21.67
CA PHE A 148 10.73 -3.28 -22.33
C PHE A 148 10.53 -2.98 -23.83
N LEU A 149 10.38 -1.69 -24.17
CA LEU A 149 10.27 -1.22 -25.58
C LEU A 149 11.60 -1.18 -26.33
N ASP A 150 12.71 -1.60 -25.73
CA ASP A 150 14.07 -1.53 -26.27
C ASP A 150 14.51 -0.11 -26.68
N TYR A 151 14.03 0.92 -25.98
CA TYR A 151 14.46 2.30 -26.21
C TYR A 151 15.74 2.59 -25.39
N ARG A 152 16.88 2.00 -25.80
CA ARG A 152 18.16 2.03 -25.05
C ARG A 152 18.74 3.44 -24.88
N ASP A 153 18.52 4.31 -25.85
CA ASP A 153 19.01 5.70 -25.85
C ASP A 153 18.08 6.67 -25.11
N SER A 154 17.02 6.16 -24.44
CA SER A 154 16.08 7.01 -23.73
C SER A 154 16.77 7.80 -22.62
N ILE A 155 16.51 9.12 -22.58
CA ILE A 155 16.99 10.01 -21.52
C ILE A 155 16.58 9.56 -20.12
N LEU A 156 15.49 8.81 -19.99
CA LEU A 156 15.03 8.23 -18.72
C LEU A 156 16.04 7.22 -18.16
N LEU A 157 16.80 6.54 -19.01
CA LEU A 157 17.79 5.53 -18.64
C LEU A 157 19.16 6.12 -18.35
N LYS A 158 19.37 7.40 -18.66
CA LYS A 158 20.65 8.06 -18.48
C LYS A 158 21.01 8.15 -17.01
N LYS A 159 22.20 7.62 -16.68
CA LYS A 159 22.77 7.69 -15.34
C LYS A 159 23.58 8.96 -15.19
N GLY A 160 23.50 9.56 -14.00
CA GLY A 160 24.24 10.75 -13.65
C GLY A 160 25.43 10.44 -12.75
N ASP A 161 26.26 11.44 -12.49
CA ASP A 161 27.48 11.35 -11.65
C ASP A 161 27.16 11.08 -10.17
N ARG A 162 25.87 11.17 -9.78
CA ARG A 162 25.44 10.89 -8.39
C ARG A 162 25.39 9.40 -8.14
N SER A 163 26.03 8.99 -7.06
CA SER A 163 25.97 7.61 -6.58
C SER A 163 25.38 7.53 -5.19
N LYS A 164 24.72 6.42 -4.90
CA LYS A 164 24.20 6.07 -3.58
C LYS A 164 24.91 4.83 -3.08
N LEU A 165 25.37 4.87 -1.82
CA LEU A 165 25.87 3.68 -1.14
C LEU A 165 24.67 2.85 -0.66
N VAL A 166 24.60 1.60 -1.10
CA VAL A 166 23.58 0.65 -0.68
C VAL A 166 24.25 -0.48 0.06
N HIS A 167 23.88 -0.68 1.33
CA HIS A 167 24.31 -1.84 2.10
C HIS A 167 23.49 -3.06 1.67
N ILE A 168 24.19 -4.08 1.18
CA ILE A 168 23.59 -5.39 0.93
C ILE A 168 23.63 -6.19 2.23
N PRO A 169 22.51 -6.80 2.67
CA PRO A 169 22.47 -7.51 3.96
C PRO A 169 23.49 -8.65 4.12
N ALA A 170 24.07 -9.14 3.03
CA ALA A 170 25.06 -10.22 3.02
C ALA A 170 26.52 -9.75 2.80
N SER A 171 26.77 -8.44 2.78
CA SER A 171 28.08 -7.87 2.47
C SER A 171 28.38 -6.69 3.37
N ASP A 172 29.53 -6.70 4.05
CA ASP A 172 30.03 -5.56 4.85
C ASP A 172 30.48 -4.38 3.98
N ILE A 173 30.58 -4.57 2.67
CA ILE A 173 31.05 -3.55 1.73
C ILE A 173 29.83 -2.88 1.09
N PRO A 174 29.63 -1.56 1.28
CA PRO A 174 28.56 -0.85 0.62
C PRO A 174 28.80 -0.78 -0.90
N LEU A 175 27.80 -1.21 -1.67
CA LEU A 175 27.82 -1.06 -3.12
C LEU A 175 27.49 0.37 -3.52
N LYS A 176 28.34 0.94 -4.36
CA LYS A 176 28.11 2.26 -4.98
C LYS A 176 27.21 2.07 -6.20
N ILE A 177 25.95 2.48 -6.10
CA ILE A 177 24.99 2.41 -7.20
C ILE A 177 24.85 3.81 -7.80
N GLU A 178 25.12 3.93 -9.11
CA GLU A 178 24.87 5.16 -9.86
C GLU A 178 23.38 5.48 -9.87
N GLN A 179 23.04 6.74 -9.66
CA GLN A 179 21.66 7.21 -9.72
C GLN A 179 21.34 7.71 -11.13
N TYR A 180 20.10 7.51 -11.55
CA TYR A 180 19.63 8.14 -12.78
C TYR A 180 19.59 9.66 -12.65
N GLU A 181 19.93 10.40 -13.72
CA GLU A 181 19.88 11.88 -13.74
C GLU A 181 18.51 12.41 -13.33
N THR A 182 17.44 11.69 -13.67
CA THR A 182 16.05 12.04 -13.40
C THR A 182 15.57 11.73 -11.98
N SER A 183 16.42 11.15 -11.11
CA SER A 183 16.03 10.80 -9.74
C SER A 183 15.93 12.04 -8.85
N LEU A 184 14.81 12.18 -8.16
CA LEU A 184 14.52 13.28 -7.25
C LEU A 184 15.01 12.98 -5.83
N LYS A 185 15.54 14.01 -5.16
CA LYS A 185 15.88 13.90 -3.73
C LYS A 185 14.59 13.68 -2.93
N THR A 186 14.61 12.67 -2.07
CA THR A 186 13.53 12.42 -1.10
C THR A 186 14.03 12.77 0.29
N TYR A 187 13.29 13.61 0.98
CA TYR A 187 13.52 13.82 2.41
C TYR A 187 12.77 12.73 3.17
N ARG A 188 13.52 11.92 3.91
CA ARG A 188 12.93 11.01 4.89
C ARG A 188 13.15 11.67 6.25
N PRO A 189 12.11 11.90 7.05
CA PRO A 189 12.29 12.22 8.46
C PRO A 189 12.87 10.94 9.11
N ASP A 190 14.18 10.92 9.33
CA ASP A 190 14.90 9.69 9.64
C ASP A 190 15.01 9.42 11.15
N HIS A 191 14.40 10.26 11.98
CA HIS A 191 14.72 10.28 13.41
C HIS A 191 13.56 9.98 14.37
N SER A 192 12.34 9.82 13.88
CA SER A 192 11.20 9.51 14.75
C SER A 192 10.74 8.06 14.63
N ALA A 193 10.28 7.50 15.74
CA ALA A 193 9.51 6.26 15.73
C ALA A 193 8.27 6.42 14.85
N PRO A 194 7.79 5.35 14.16
CA PRO A 194 6.59 5.44 13.34
C PRO A 194 5.38 5.74 14.24
N ARG A 195 4.35 6.38 13.68
CA ARG A 195 3.07 6.52 14.39
C ARG A 195 2.51 5.13 14.71
N TYR A 196 2.20 4.87 15.96
CA TYR A 196 1.73 3.58 16.45
C TYR A 196 0.54 3.76 17.39
N ILE A 197 -0.17 2.67 17.69
CA ILE A 197 -1.18 2.61 18.75
C ILE A 197 -0.46 2.19 20.02
N ASN A 198 -0.47 3.04 21.05
CA ASN A 198 0.04 2.70 22.37
C ASN A 198 -1.01 1.88 23.17
N ILE A 199 -0.68 1.49 24.38
CA ILE A 199 -1.56 0.64 25.21
C ILE A 199 -2.87 1.35 25.54
N ASP A 200 -2.80 2.63 25.91
CA ASP A 200 -4.00 3.37 26.34
C ASP A 200 -4.90 3.72 25.14
N ASP A 201 -4.31 4.08 23.99
CA ASP A 201 -5.04 4.19 22.73
C ASP A 201 -5.76 2.87 22.38
N PHE A 202 -5.08 1.73 22.57
CA PHE A 202 -5.67 0.43 22.27
C PHE A 202 -6.82 0.07 23.21
N LYS A 203 -6.69 0.37 24.51
CA LYS A 203 -7.81 0.23 25.47
C LYS A 203 -9.02 1.08 25.06
N ASN A 204 -8.79 2.34 24.69
CA ASN A 204 -9.85 3.24 24.25
C ASN A 204 -10.54 2.73 22.97
N ILE A 205 -9.76 2.26 22.00
CA ILE A 205 -10.28 1.64 20.78
C ILE A 205 -11.15 0.42 21.11
N LEU A 206 -10.66 -0.47 21.97
CA LEU A 206 -11.43 -1.66 22.37
C LEU A 206 -12.70 -1.30 23.13
N SER A 207 -12.68 -0.28 23.98
CA SER A 207 -13.87 0.21 24.67
C SER A 207 -14.93 0.72 23.68
N VAL A 208 -14.54 1.52 22.72
CA VAL A 208 -15.44 2.01 21.65
C VAL A 208 -15.99 0.84 20.82
N ILE A 209 -15.15 -0.11 20.42
CA ILE A 209 -15.58 -1.25 19.61
C ILE A 209 -16.60 -2.10 20.38
N ARG A 210 -16.35 -2.42 21.62
CA ARG A 210 -17.24 -3.27 22.44
C ARG A 210 -18.59 -2.63 22.73
N ASN A 211 -18.65 -1.30 22.75
CA ASN A 211 -19.91 -0.57 23.01
C ASN A 211 -20.72 -0.29 21.74
N GLU A 212 -20.07 -0.11 20.59
CA GLU A 212 -20.74 0.46 19.41
C GLU A 212 -20.55 -0.34 18.11
N TYR A 213 -19.72 -1.40 18.12
CA TYR A 213 -19.43 -2.22 16.95
C TYR A 213 -19.65 -3.70 17.26
N THR A 214 -19.22 -4.56 16.36
CA THR A 214 -19.41 -6.01 16.46
C THR A 214 -18.13 -6.75 16.81
N LEU A 215 -18.22 -8.04 17.11
CA LEU A 215 -17.07 -8.92 17.34
C LEU A 215 -16.07 -8.90 16.17
N ARG A 216 -16.55 -8.65 14.94
CA ARG A 216 -15.70 -8.54 13.75
C ARG A 216 -14.61 -7.50 13.93
N GLU A 217 -14.97 -6.29 14.34
CA GLU A 217 -14.04 -5.18 14.52
C GLU A 217 -13.03 -5.48 15.63
N GLU A 218 -13.49 -6.06 16.74
CA GLU A 218 -12.60 -6.49 17.83
C GLU A 218 -11.59 -7.54 17.34
N CYS A 219 -12.04 -8.58 16.64
CA CYS A 219 -11.16 -9.61 16.10
C CYS A 219 -10.11 -9.04 15.14
N ILE A 220 -10.50 -8.14 14.24
CA ILE A 220 -9.57 -7.52 13.28
C ILE A 220 -8.49 -6.70 13.98
N VAL A 221 -8.86 -5.80 14.90
CA VAL A 221 -7.87 -4.96 15.59
C VAL A 221 -6.95 -5.78 16.49
N ARG A 222 -7.48 -6.84 17.14
CA ARG A 222 -6.69 -7.75 17.96
C ARG A 222 -5.71 -8.57 17.13
N LEU A 223 -6.11 -9.11 15.99
CA LEU A 223 -5.20 -9.80 15.07
C LEU A 223 -4.04 -8.90 14.63
N MET A 224 -4.31 -7.63 14.36
CA MET A 224 -3.28 -6.67 13.97
C MET A 224 -2.38 -6.29 15.16
N PHE A 225 -2.92 -6.11 16.35
CA PHE A 225 -2.17 -5.65 17.52
C PHE A 225 -1.48 -6.79 18.28
N GLU A 226 -2.12 -7.95 18.48
CA GLU A 226 -1.54 -9.08 19.22
C GLU A 226 -0.59 -9.92 18.37
N ASN A 227 -0.82 -10.02 17.07
CA ASN A 227 -0.05 -10.87 16.16
C ASN A 227 0.75 -10.09 15.10
N GLY A 228 0.69 -8.76 15.13
CA GLY A 228 1.37 -7.90 14.18
C GLY A 228 0.97 -8.14 12.72
N LEU A 229 -0.25 -8.61 12.46
CA LEU A 229 -0.73 -8.88 11.09
C LEU A 229 -0.96 -7.58 10.30
N ARG A 230 -0.73 -7.64 9.00
CA ARG A 230 -1.16 -6.58 8.07
C ARG A 230 -2.64 -6.74 7.77
N ILE A 231 -3.33 -5.64 7.49
CA ILE A 231 -4.77 -5.69 7.18
C ILE A 231 -5.09 -6.62 6.01
N GLY A 232 -4.25 -6.65 4.97
CA GLY A 232 -4.44 -7.58 3.85
C GLY A 232 -4.28 -9.04 4.25
N GLU A 233 -3.40 -9.34 5.21
CA GLU A 233 -3.25 -10.68 5.78
C GLU A 233 -4.52 -11.08 6.57
N VAL A 234 -5.06 -10.15 7.36
CA VAL A 234 -6.29 -10.38 8.15
C VAL A 234 -7.51 -10.57 7.24
N LEU A 235 -7.75 -9.66 6.31
CA LEU A 235 -8.92 -9.70 5.43
C LEU A 235 -8.87 -10.82 4.39
N GLY A 236 -7.68 -11.39 4.16
CA GLY A 236 -7.47 -12.51 3.27
C GLY A 236 -7.62 -13.88 3.94
N LEU A 237 -7.83 -13.95 5.26
CA LEU A 237 -8.00 -15.22 5.97
C LEU A 237 -9.27 -15.93 5.54
N THR A 238 -9.15 -17.23 5.35
CA THR A 238 -10.27 -18.15 5.10
C THR A 238 -10.34 -19.21 6.20
N ASN A 239 -11.44 -19.96 6.28
CA ASN A 239 -11.60 -21.00 7.29
C ASN A 239 -10.50 -22.07 7.21
N GLU A 240 -10.01 -22.44 6.01
CA GLU A 240 -8.90 -23.39 5.84
C GLU A 240 -7.56 -22.87 6.37
N ASP A 241 -7.40 -21.56 6.53
CA ASP A 241 -6.16 -20.96 7.01
C ASP A 241 -6.01 -21.04 8.53
N ILE A 242 -7.05 -21.49 9.25
CA ILE A 242 -7.05 -21.62 10.70
C ILE A 242 -6.99 -23.10 11.07
N ILE A 243 -5.83 -23.54 11.58
CA ILE A 243 -5.62 -24.92 12.03
C ILE A 243 -5.55 -24.93 13.55
N GLU A 244 -6.61 -25.39 14.17
CA GLU A 244 -6.76 -25.43 15.62
C GLU A 244 -5.87 -26.49 16.26
N ASN A 245 -5.45 -26.21 17.49
CA ASN A 245 -4.76 -27.13 18.40
C ASN A 245 -5.15 -26.82 19.86
N GLU A 246 -4.66 -27.61 20.80
CA GLU A 246 -4.99 -27.50 22.22
C GLU A 246 -4.69 -26.11 22.84
N ARG A 247 -3.68 -25.38 22.30
CA ARG A 247 -3.21 -24.06 22.81
C ARG A 247 -3.79 -22.87 22.06
N GLY A 248 -4.49 -23.09 20.94
CA GLY A 248 -5.01 -22.06 20.06
C GLY A 248 -5.08 -22.52 18.62
N ALA A 249 -4.50 -21.77 17.70
CA ALA A 249 -4.44 -22.15 16.28
C ALA A 249 -3.15 -21.68 15.62
N TYR A 250 -2.82 -22.30 14.51
CA TYR A 250 -1.88 -21.75 13.53
C TYR A 250 -2.65 -21.09 12.39
N LEU A 251 -2.31 -19.85 12.10
CA LEU A 251 -2.81 -19.10 10.95
C LEU A 251 -1.85 -19.27 9.78
N TYR A 252 -2.37 -19.73 8.64
CA TYR A 252 -1.61 -19.87 7.40
C TYR A 252 -1.87 -18.67 6.49
N LEU A 253 -1.00 -17.68 6.54
CA LEU A 253 -1.08 -16.46 5.75
C LEU A 253 -0.60 -16.75 4.34
N ARG A 254 -1.49 -16.68 3.35
CA ARG A 254 -1.18 -16.99 1.95
C ARG A 254 -1.91 -16.07 0.99
N ASN A 255 -1.47 -16.02 -0.26
CA ASN A 255 -2.18 -15.31 -1.32
C ASN A 255 -3.19 -16.23 -1.98
N ARG A 256 -4.37 -15.69 -2.27
CA ARG A 256 -5.43 -16.38 -2.99
C ARG A 256 -5.83 -15.58 -4.23
N CYS A 257 -6.45 -16.22 -5.20
CA CYS A 257 -7.19 -15.55 -6.27
C CYS A 257 -8.44 -14.94 -5.64
N SER A 258 -8.33 -13.73 -5.14
CA SER A 258 -9.41 -13.01 -4.49
C SER A 258 -9.95 -11.89 -5.38
N ASP A 259 -11.18 -11.45 -5.12
CA ASP A 259 -11.79 -10.31 -5.81
C ASP A 259 -11.12 -8.98 -5.47
N SER A 260 -10.28 -8.95 -4.45
CA SER A 260 -9.59 -7.76 -3.98
C SER A 260 -8.08 -7.99 -3.84
N SER A 261 -7.30 -7.20 -4.56
CA SER A 261 -5.84 -7.16 -4.44
C SER A 261 -5.32 -6.73 -3.06
N ASP A 262 -6.22 -6.22 -2.21
CA ASP A 262 -5.90 -5.76 -0.87
C ASP A 262 -5.92 -6.87 0.18
N GLN A 263 -6.43 -8.06 -0.18
CA GLN A 263 -6.58 -9.23 0.69
C GLN A 263 -5.43 -10.24 0.48
N LEU A 264 -4.22 -9.75 0.39
CA LEU A 264 -3.05 -10.58 0.08
C LEU A 264 -2.00 -10.53 1.18
N ALA A 265 -1.34 -11.66 1.41
CA ALA A 265 -0.19 -11.78 2.31
C ALA A 265 1.09 -11.31 1.61
N LYS A 266 1.70 -10.25 2.12
CA LYS A 266 2.95 -9.74 1.56
C LYS A 266 4.11 -10.71 1.83
N GLY A 267 4.89 -11.00 0.80
CA GLY A 267 6.04 -11.90 0.88
C GLY A 267 5.73 -13.35 0.47
N CYS A 268 4.45 -13.69 0.25
CA CYS A 268 4.06 -14.97 -0.32
C CYS A 268 3.99 -14.89 -1.84
N MET A 269 4.12 -16.05 -2.51
CA MET A 269 4.00 -16.12 -3.96
C MET A 269 2.65 -15.56 -4.42
N THR A 270 2.67 -14.81 -5.52
CA THR A 270 1.45 -14.28 -6.12
C THR A 270 0.71 -15.41 -6.83
N VAL A 271 -0.60 -15.53 -6.58
CA VAL A 271 -1.48 -16.50 -7.23
C VAL A 271 -2.38 -15.75 -8.21
N THR A 272 -2.32 -16.10 -9.48
CA THR A 272 -3.11 -15.48 -10.55
C THR A 272 -4.16 -16.41 -11.14
N ARG A 273 -4.06 -17.72 -10.91
CA ARG A 273 -4.98 -18.75 -11.40
C ARG A 273 -5.20 -19.80 -10.32
N LYS A 274 -6.42 -20.34 -10.20
CA LYS A 274 -6.78 -21.37 -9.21
C LYS A 274 -5.93 -22.65 -9.35
N SER A 275 -5.52 -23.02 -10.57
CA SER A 275 -4.66 -24.18 -10.81
C SER A 275 -3.31 -24.12 -10.06
N GLN A 276 -2.85 -22.91 -9.71
CA GLN A 276 -1.61 -22.71 -8.95
C GLN A 276 -1.70 -23.17 -7.49
N TYR A 277 -2.90 -23.35 -6.93
CA TYR A 277 -3.09 -23.92 -5.58
C TYR A 277 -2.54 -25.34 -5.46
N LYS A 278 -2.48 -26.09 -6.56
CA LYS A 278 -1.89 -27.44 -6.62
C LYS A 278 -0.35 -27.43 -6.71
N ASN A 279 0.27 -26.25 -6.93
CA ASN A 279 1.71 -26.15 -7.07
C ASN A 279 2.42 -26.42 -5.73
N LYS A 280 3.50 -27.19 -5.75
CA LYS A 280 4.36 -27.44 -4.59
C LYS A 280 4.84 -26.15 -3.94
N THR A 281 5.14 -25.12 -4.73
CA THR A 281 5.59 -23.80 -4.25
C THR A 281 4.54 -23.14 -3.36
N TYR A 282 3.25 -23.23 -3.73
CA TYR A 282 2.15 -22.67 -2.93
C TYR A 282 1.98 -23.40 -1.58
N LYS A 283 2.30 -24.68 -1.54
CA LYS A 283 2.25 -25.54 -0.35
C LYS A 283 3.52 -25.50 0.50
N THR A 284 4.53 -24.70 0.10
CA THR A 284 5.81 -24.62 0.82
C THR A 284 5.80 -23.44 1.79
N LYS A 285 6.11 -23.71 3.07
CA LYS A 285 6.26 -22.68 4.11
C LYS A 285 7.32 -21.65 3.71
N ASP A 286 7.10 -20.41 4.08
CA ASP A 286 7.95 -19.23 3.83
C ASP A 286 8.10 -18.83 2.35
N VAL A 287 7.48 -19.57 1.44
CA VAL A 287 7.38 -19.26 0.01
C VAL A 287 5.93 -19.07 -0.41
N GLY A 288 5.08 -20.07 -0.24
CA GLY A 288 3.66 -20.02 -0.57
C GLY A 288 2.78 -19.53 0.58
N TYR A 289 3.21 -19.75 1.82
CA TYR A 289 2.51 -19.28 3.01
C TYR A 289 3.47 -18.97 4.15
N GLN A 290 3.02 -18.13 5.07
CA GLN A 290 3.69 -17.85 6.35
C GLN A 290 2.79 -18.33 7.49
N VAL A 291 3.39 -18.68 8.64
CA VAL A 291 2.65 -19.17 9.79
C VAL A 291 2.73 -18.19 10.95
N VAL A 292 1.59 -17.97 11.61
CA VAL A 292 1.49 -17.17 12.84
C VAL A 292 0.68 -17.96 13.86
N PHE A 293 1.12 -17.95 15.11
CA PHE A 293 0.38 -18.57 16.20
C PHE A 293 -0.70 -17.62 16.72
N LEU A 294 -1.91 -18.14 16.89
CA LEU A 294 -3.07 -17.47 17.47
C LEU A 294 -3.39 -18.09 18.82
N ASN A 295 -3.50 -17.28 19.87
CA ASN A 295 -3.89 -17.78 21.19
C ASN A 295 -5.37 -18.21 21.26
N LYS A 296 -5.69 -19.08 22.22
CA LYS A 296 -7.04 -19.64 22.38
C LYS A 296 -8.11 -18.56 22.56
N SER A 297 -7.85 -17.54 23.39
CA SER A 297 -8.84 -16.48 23.67
C SER A 297 -9.27 -15.69 22.43
N LEU A 298 -8.36 -15.43 21.50
CA LEU A 298 -8.70 -14.74 20.27
C LEU A 298 -9.32 -15.69 19.24
N LEU A 299 -8.90 -16.95 19.22
CA LEU A 299 -9.51 -17.99 18.43
C LEU A 299 -10.99 -18.16 18.79
N ASP A 300 -11.31 -18.30 20.09
CA ASP A 300 -12.70 -18.44 20.55
C ASP A 300 -13.57 -17.24 20.11
N LYS A 301 -13.03 -16.01 20.19
CA LYS A 301 -13.76 -14.83 19.69
C LYS A 301 -13.97 -14.84 18.17
N ILE A 302 -13.02 -15.36 17.41
CA ILE A 302 -13.19 -15.50 15.95
C ILE A 302 -14.28 -16.54 15.67
N ASN A 303 -14.31 -17.64 16.41
CA ASN A 303 -15.33 -18.67 16.28
C ASN A 303 -16.71 -18.12 16.67
N ASP A 304 -16.82 -17.35 17.77
CA ASP A 304 -18.05 -16.67 18.17
C ASP A 304 -18.54 -15.73 17.05
N TYR A 305 -17.63 -14.92 16.48
CA TYR A 305 -17.95 -14.03 15.35
C TYR A 305 -18.46 -14.82 14.14
N VAL A 306 -17.79 -15.90 13.75
CA VAL A 306 -18.21 -16.74 12.61
C VAL A 306 -19.58 -17.35 12.89
N ASN A 307 -19.81 -17.91 14.08
CA ASN A 307 -21.08 -18.52 14.46
C ASN A 307 -22.24 -17.52 14.47
N GLU A 308 -21.99 -16.26 14.87
CA GLU A 308 -23.02 -15.23 14.95
C GLU A 308 -23.32 -14.58 13.58
N PHE A 309 -22.29 -14.30 12.77
CA PHE A 309 -22.43 -13.44 11.60
C PHE A 309 -22.43 -14.16 10.25
N HIS A 310 -22.02 -15.43 10.20
CA HIS A 310 -22.05 -16.20 8.95
C HIS A 310 -23.38 -16.92 8.71
N GLN A 311 -24.30 -16.86 9.68
CA GLN A 311 -25.65 -17.40 9.57
C GLN A 311 -26.62 -16.25 9.27
N ASN A 312 -27.01 -16.10 8.01
CA ASN A 312 -27.97 -15.07 7.60
C ASN A 312 -28.82 -15.61 6.44
N ASP A 313 -30.13 -15.73 6.68
CA ASP A 313 -31.12 -16.30 5.75
C ASP A 313 -31.53 -15.39 4.60
N SER A 314 -30.88 -14.19 4.47
CA SER A 314 -31.15 -13.28 3.37
C SER A 314 -30.69 -13.87 2.04
N PRO A 315 -31.57 -13.97 1.01
CA PRO A 315 -31.16 -14.49 -0.31
C PRO A 315 -29.98 -13.74 -0.94
N THR A 316 -29.86 -12.45 -0.66
CA THR A 316 -28.75 -11.63 -1.12
C THR A 316 -27.44 -12.00 -0.43
N PHE A 317 -27.50 -12.27 0.88
CA PHE A 317 -26.36 -12.72 1.66
C PHE A 317 -25.89 -14.09 1.18
N GLU A 318 -26.78 -15.06 1.13
CA GLU A 318 -26.48 -16.44 0.71
C GLU A 318 -25.87 -16.48 -0.69
N LYS A 319 -26.44 -15.74 -1.66
CA LYS A 319 -25.91 -15.63 -3.00
C LYS A 319 -24.48 -15.07 -3.02
N ASN A 320 -24.23 -13.97 -2.30
CA ASN A 320 -22.91 -13.34 -2.25
C ASN A 320 -21.90 -14.23 -1.53
N TYR A 321 -22.31 -14.84 -0.42
CA TYR A 321 -21.47 -15.70 0.40
C TYR A 321 -20.99 -16.92 -0.40
N ASN A 322 -21.88 -17.60 -1.09
CA ASN A 322 -21.54 -18.75 -1.93
C ASN A 322 -20.74 -18.37 -3.17
N GLN A 323 -21.02 -17.21 -3.79
CA GLN A 323 -20.27 -16.72 -4.96
C GLN A 323 -18.81 -16.43 -4.64
N HIS A 324 -18.50 -16.01 -3.41
CA HIS A 324 -17.16 -15.64 -2.97
C HIS A 324 -16.46 -16.76 -2.18
N SER A 325 -17.08 -17.94 -2.07
CA SER A 325 -16.37 -19.10 -1.53
C SER A 325 -15.17 -19.44 -2.43
N VAL A 326 -14.04 -19.75 -1.81
CA VAL A 326 -12.85 -20.20 -2.56
C VAL A 326 -13.04 -21.67 -2.89
N ALA A 327 -13.62 -21.93 -4.05
CA ALA A 327 -14.12 -23.26 -4.45
C ALA A 327 -13.04 -24.34 -4.63
N ASP A 328 -11.76 -23.96 -4.75
CA ASP A 328 -10.66 -24.93 -4.88
C ASP A 328 -9.75 -24.80 -3.65
N SER A 329 -10.07 -25.61 -2.64
CA SER A 329 -9.23 -25.72 -1.46
C SER A 329 -7.85 -26.28 -1.78
N VAL A 330 -6.87 -25.87 -0.99
CA VAL A 330 -5.49 -26.43 -1.05
C VAL A 330 -5.49 -27.90 -0.66
N GLU A 331 -6.45 -28.26 0.19
CA GLU A 331 -6.73 -29.61 0.65
C GLU A 331 -8.09 -30.03 0.07
N SER A 332 -8.18 -31.21 -0.45
CA SER A 332 -9.39 -31.75 -1.10
C SER A 332 -10.54 -32.02 -0.10
N SER A 333 -10.87 -31.04 0.75
CA SER A 333 -12.04 -31.12 1.63
C SER A 333 -13.31 -30.81 0.84
N THR A 334 -14.38 -31.52 1.14
CA THR A 334 -15.70 -31.32 0.54
C THR A 334 -16.41 -30.07 1.04
N GLU A 335 -15.81 -29.34 1.99
CA GLU A 335 -16.36 -28.13 2.59
C GLU A 335 -15.96 -26.90 1.79
N SER A 336 -16.90 -25.95 1.64
CA SER A 336 -16.64 -24.68 0.97
C SER A 336 -15.70 -23.83 1.82
N ASN A 337 -14.61 -23.36 1.23
CA ASN A 337 -13.66 -22.46 1.87
C ASN A 337 -14.15 -21.01 1.75
N PHE A 338 -14.51 -20.37 2.84
CA PHE A 338 -15.04 -19.01 2.87
C PHE A 338 -14.11 -18.04 3.61
N TYR A 339 -14.20 -16.75 3.27
CA TYR A 339 -13.48 -15.70 3.97
C TYR A 339 -14.03 -15.51 5.38
N ILE A 340 -13.12 -15.40 6.36
CA ILE A 340 -13.49 -15.19 7.77
C ILE A 340 -14.17 -13.82 7.93
N PHE A 341 -13.60 -12.74 7.39
CA PHE A 341 -14.12 -11.39 7.59
C PHE A 341 -14.97 -10.94 6.40
N ILE A 342 -16.29 -10.88 6.64
CA ILE A 342 -17.30 -10.53 5.64
C ILE A 342 -18.04 -9.23 6.02
N ASN A 343 -18.70 -8.63 5.05
CA ASN A 343 -19.59 -7.49 5.27
C ASN A 343 -21.04 -7.97 5.49
N SER A 344 -21.95 -7.05 5.79
CA SER A 344 -23.38 -7.34 6.10
C SER A 344 -24.16 -8.00 4.97
N ILE A 345 -23.64 -8.03 3.75
CA ILE A 345 -24.26 -8.66 2.58
C ILE A 345 -23.53 -9.94 2.13
N GLY A 346 -22.67 -10.53 2.97
CA GLY A 346 -22.00 -11.81 2.73
C GLY A 346 -20.77 -11.73 1.80
N LYS A 347 -20.30 -10.54 1.42
CA LYS A 347 -19.07 -10.38 0.61
C LYS A 347 -17.84 -10.25 1.50
N PRO A 348 -16.65 -10.67 1.03
CA PRO A 348 -15.41 -10.41 1.73
C PRO A 348 -15.25 -8.92 2.08
N LEU A 349 -14.81 -8.64 3.31
CA LEU A 349 -14.62 -7.27 3.76
C LEU A 349 -13.47 -6.62 2.99
N SER A 350 -13.75 -5.50 2.31
CA SER A 350 -12.72 -4.78 1.56
C SER A 350 -11.92 -3.83 2.43
N SER A 351 -10.63 -3.60 2.11
CA SER A 351 -9.79 -2.61 2.79
C SER A 351 -10.39 -1.21 2.76
N ASN A 352 -11.12 -0.86 1.71
CA ASN A 352 -11.75 0.46 1.60
C ASN A 352 -12.90 0.62 2.61
N LEU A 353 -13.73 -0.41 2.76
CA LEU A 353 -14.81 -0.40 3.76
C LEU A 353 -14.22 -0.42 5.17
N TRP A 354 -13.25 -1.30 5.42
CA TRP A 354 -12.52 -1.33 6.67
C TRP A 354 -11.91 0.03 7.03
N GLY A 355 -11.26 0.69 6.07
CA GLY A 355 -10.65 2.00 6.28
C GLY A 355 -11.66 3.09 6.68
N LYS A 356 -12.92 2.99 6.23
CA LYS A 356 -14.00 3.89 6.68
C LYS A 356 -14.42 3.59 8.11
N ILE A 357 -14.65 2.32 8.42
CA ILE A 357 -15.02 1.85 9.78
C ILE A 357 -13.93 2.24 10.77
N LEU A 358 -12.67 1.95 10.47
CA LEU A 358 -11.55 2.26 11.35
C LEU A 358 -11.40 3.75 11.62
N ARG A 359 -11.64 4.59 10.61
CA ARG A 359 -11.59 6.06 10.78
C ARG A 359 -12.69 6.53 11.73
N ASP A 360 -13.89 5.96 11.64
CA ASP A 360 -14.98 6.26 12.57
C ASP A 360 -14.65 5.81 14.00
N ILE A 361 -14.10 4.60 14.16
CA ILE A 361 -13.61 4.10 15.46
C ILE A 361 -12.56 5.04 16.06
N PHE A 362 -11.57 5.50 15.26
CA PHE A 362 -10.53 6.39 15.74
C PHE A 362 -11.09 7.75 16.17
N ASN A 363 -12.04 8.30 15.42
CA ASN A 363 -12.71 9.56 15.79
C ASN A 363 -13.45 9.43 17.12
N LYS A 364 -14.20 8.33 17.32
CA LYS A 364 -14.93 8.04 18.57
C LYS A 364 -13.98 7.77 19.76
N ALA A 365 -12.83 7.16 19.50
CA ALA A 365 -11.78 6.98 20.49
C ALA A 365 -10.93 8.25 20.75
N SER A 366 -11.35 9.40 20.19
CA SER A 366 -10.63 10.68 20.30
C SER A 366 -9.18 10.65 19.78
N LEU A 367 -8.89 9.75 18.87
CA LEU A 367 -7.58 9.66 18.22
C LEU A 367 -7.50 10.64 17.06
N ILE A 368 -6.45 11.45 17.05
CA ILE A 368 -6.26 12.45 16.01
C ILE A 368 -5.76 11.81 14.72
N VAL A 369 -6.57 11.90 13.67
CA VAL A 369 -6.27 11.47 12.30
C VAL A 369 -6.47 12.65 11.34
N ASP A 370 -5.87 12.59 10.17
CA ASP A 370 -6.08 13.56 9.08
C ASP A 370 -5.74 15.05 9.43
N LYS A 371 -4.73 15.28 10.30
CA LYS A 371 -4.37 16.67 10.74
C LYS A 371 -4.09 17.66 9.61
N LYS A 372 -3.42 17.22 8.53
CA LYS A 372 -3.05 18.07 7.37
C LYS A 372 -3.36 17.37 6.04
N HIS A 373 -3.23 16.06 5.98
CA HIS A 373 -3.50 15.22 4.82
C HIS A 373 -4.28 14.00 5.28
N ARG A 374 -5.14 13.49 4.39
CA ARG A 374 -5.87 12.26 4.64
C ARG A 374 -4.89 11.09 4.84
N GLU A 375 -4.91 10.52 6.02
CA GLU A 375 -4.05 9.39 6.37
C GLU A 375 -4.66 8.08 5.83
N THR A 376 -3.92 7.36 5.01
CA THR A 376 -4.42 6.16 4.33
C THR A 376 -4.03 4.85 5.02
N ASN A 377 -3.05 4.87 5.93
CA ASN A 377 -2.45 3.67 6.54
C ASN A 377 -2.78 3.49 8.01
N LEU A 378 -3.99 3.84 8.45
CA LEU A 378 -4.39 3.75 9.87
C LEU A 378 -4.23 2.34 10.45
N SER A 379 -4.58 1.30 9.69
CA SER A 379 -4.43 -0.10 10.10
C SER A 379 -2.97 -0.47 10.43
N HIS A 380 -2.00 0.16 9.77
CA HIS A 380 -0.59 -0.14 9.99
C HIS A 380 -0.10 0.32 11.37
N ARG A 381 -0.78 1.29 11.99
CA ARG A 381 -0.49 1.75 13.36
C ARG A 381 -0.64 0.64 14.41
N PHE A 382 -1.54 -0.35 14.21
CA PHE A 382 -1.67 -1.50 15.12
C PHE A 382 -0.45 -2.41 15.05
N ARG A 383 0.03 -2.71 13.86
CA ARG A 383 1.24 -3.50 13.67
C ARG A 383 2.49 -2.77 14.20
N HIS A 384 2.55 -1.45 14.06
CA HIS A 384 3.56 -0.63 14.70
C HIS A 384 3.41 -0.68 16.24
N GLY A 385 2.18 -0.67 16.77
CA GLY A 385 1.89 -0.86 18.19
C GLY A 385 2.41 -2.20 18.72
N PHE A 386 2.15 -3.30 18.00
CA PHE A 386 2.73 -4.60 18.32
C PHE A 386 4.27 -4.54 18.39
N ALA A 387 4.91 -3.99 17.37
CA ALA A 387 6.37 -3.90 17.33
C ALA A 387 6.92 -3.04 18.46
N MET A 388 6.33 -1.88 18.74
CA MET A 388 6.73 -1.00 19.85
C MET A 388 6.51 -1.67 21.20
N PHE A 389 5.40 -2.41 21.38
CA PHE A 389 5.16 -3.20 22.58
C PHE A 389 6.26 -4.24 22.79
N MET A 390 6.62 -4.99 21.76
CA MET A 390 7.69 -5.99 21.85
C MET A 390 9.05 -5.37 22.20
N VAL A 391 9.39 -4.25 21.58
CA VAL A 391 10.65 -3.55 21.86
C VAL A 391 10.67 -2.96 23.27
N ARG A 392 9.60 -2.25 23.69
CA ARG A 392 9.59 -1.49 24.95
C ARG A 392 9.34 -2.36 26.18
N TYR A 393 8.41 -3.31 26.08
CA TYR A 393 7.99 -4.12 27.24
C TYR A 393 8.62 -5.51 27.28
N LYS A 394 8.99 -6.08 26.12
CA LYS A 394 9.64 -7.40 26.05
C LYS A 394 11.13 -7.31 25.76
N GLN A 395 11.65 -6.12 25.45
CA GLN A 395 13.06 -5.87 25.16
C GLN A 395 13.63 -6.84 24.10
N ILE A 396 12.81 -7.18 23.11
CA ILE A 396 13.18 -8.10 22.04
C ILE A 396 14.26 -7.47 21.15
N ASP A 397 15.22 -8.28 20.70
CA ASP A 397 16.24 -7.83 19.75
C ASP A 397 15.72 -7.66 18.31
N GLU A 398 16.51 -6.97 17.48
CA GLU A 398 16.15 -6.66 16.09
C GLU A 398 15.88 -7.91 15.23
N TYR A 399 16.66 -8.98 15.44
CA TYR A 399 16.51 -10.21 14.66
C TYR A 399 15.21 -10.93 14.99
N ASN A 400 14.93 -11.13 16.27
CA ASN A 400 13.69 -11.76 16.71
C ASN A 400 12.44 -10.93 16.34
N LEU A 401 12.51 -9.58 16.45
CA LEU A 401 11.44 -8.71 15.99
C LEU A 401 11.23 -8.83 14.47
N MET A 402 12.31 -8.91 13.68
CA MET A 402 12.23 -9.15 12.25
C MET A 402 11.48 -10.44 11.94
N LEU A 403 11.77 -11.53 12.65
CA LEU A 403 11.10 -12.82 12.47
C LEU A 403 9.61 -12.73 12.84
N LEU A 404 9.27 -12.15 14.01
CA LEU A 404 7.88 -11.98 14.45
C LEU A 404 7.06 -11.14 13.47
N LEU A 405 7.65 -10.09 12.93
CA LEU A 405 7.02 -9.26 11.90
C LEU A 405 7.09 -9.86 10.50
N ARG A 406 7.76 -10.98 10.31
CA ARG A 406 7.93 -11.62 8.99
C ARG A 406 8.52 -10.66 7.96
N HIS A 407 9.55 -9.91 8.36
CA HIS A 407 10.31 -9.04 7.49
C HIS A 407 11.50 -9.78 6.87
N SER A 408 11.84 -9.46 5.64
CA SER A 408 12.98 -10.04 4.94
C SER A 408 14.32 -9.38 5.26
N SER A 409 14.32 -8.28 6.04
CA SER A 409 15.52 -7.50 6.36
C SER A 409 15.43 -6.84 7.72
N ILE A 410 16.52 -6.90 8.48
CA ILE A 410 16.69 -6.21 9.77
C ILE A 410 16.56 -4.69 9.60
N ALA A 411 16.99 -4.13 8.47
CA ALA A 411 16.85 -2.70 8.20
C ALA A 411 15.39 -2.20 8.30
N SER A 412 14.41 -3.07 8.07
CA SER A 412 12.98 -2.74 8.16
C SER A 412 12.43 -2.67 9.58
N VAL A 413 13.18 -3.08 10.59
CA VAL A 413 12.76 -3.02 12.01
C VAL A 413 13.54 -1.99 12.82
N LYS A 414 14.67 -1.48 12.33
CA LYS A 414 15.55 -0.53 13.05
C LYS A 414 14.82 0.72 13.56
N HIS A 415 13.80 1.18 12.84
CA HIS A 415 13.04 2.37 13.24
C HIS A 415 12.21 2.18 14.52
N TYR A 416 11.90 0.94 14.92
CA TYR A 416 11.21 0.67 16.20
C TYR A 416 12.12 0.82 17.44
N TYR A 417 13.43 0.76 17.24
CA TYR A 417 14.43 0.93 18.32
C TYR A 417 14.85 2.40 18.49
N ARG A 418 14.30 3.31 17.69
CA ARG A 418 14.51 4.74 17.85
C ARG A 418 13.66 5.27 18.99
N PRO A 419 14.19 6.21 19.79
CA PRO A 419 13.40 6.82 20.85
C PRO A 419 12.23 7.59 20.28
N THR A 420 11.11 7.60 20.99
CA THR A 420 9.97 8.50 20.70
C THR A 420 10.30 9.93 21.15
N ASP A 421 9.49 10.91 20.70
CA ASP A 421 9.66 12.30 21.11
C ASP A 421 9.46 12.45 22.63
N GLU A 422 8.54 11.66 23.23
CA GLU A 422 8.31 11.58 24.69
C GLU A 422 9.53 11.03 25.40
N GLU A 423 10.11 9.91 24.96
CA GLU A 423 11.32 9.32 25.55
C GLU A 423 12.53 10.26 25.43
N ILE A 424 12.63 11.04 24.34
CA ILE A 424 13.66 12.08 24.19
C ILE A 424 13.43 13.20 25.20
N ALA A 425 12.18 13.64 25.38
CA ALA A 425 11.83 14.68 26.32
C ALA A 425 12.10 14.25 27.75
N GLU A 426 11.73 13.03 28.13
CA GLU A 426 12.03 12.44 29.46
C GLU A 426 13.54 12.42 29.74
N LYS A 427 14.34 11.87 28.81
CA LYS A 427 15.80 11.85 28.94
C LYS A 427 16.42 13.23 29.02
N LYS A 428 15.88 14.21 28.27
CA LYS A 428 16.34 15.60 28.36
C LYS A 428 16.01 16.21 29.72
N THR A 429 14.82 15.93 30.25
CA THR A 429 14.41 16.41 31.57
C THR A 429 15.32 15.81 32.67
N GLU A 430 15.58 14.52 32.60
CA GLU A 430 16.50 13.85 33.51
C GLU A 430 17.93 14.48 33.46
N PHE A 431 18.43 14.68 32.22
CA PHE A 431 19.71 15.34 32.00
C PHE A 431 19.76 16.77 32.55
N VAL A 432 18.72 17.58 32.31
CA VAL A 432 18.63 18.95 32.84
C VAL A 432 18.55 18.95 34.34
N ASN A 433 17.81 18.05 34.97
CA ASN A 433 17.78 17.90 36.44
C ASN A 433 19.17 17.59 36.99
N THR A 434 19.93 16.71 36.35
CA THR A 434 21.31 16.43 36.74
C THR A 434 22.22 17.67 36.63
N ILE A 435 22.02 18.49 35.59
CA ILE A 435 22.71 19.78 35.46
C ILE A 435 22.38 20.72 36.64
N TYR A 436 21.11 20.82 37.03
CA TYR A 436 20.66 21.65 38.13
C TYR A 436 21.17 21.14 39.49
N GLU A 437 21.35 19.83 39.64
CA GLU A 437 22.00 19.25 40.83
C GLU A 437 23.47 19.64 40.92
N ILE A 438 24.18 19.71 39.79
CA ILE A 438 25.61 20.06 39.71
C ILE A 438 25.83 21.58 39.76
N ILE A 439 24.92 22.34 39.11
CA ILE A 439 25.00 23.80 39.00
C ILE A 439 23.64 24.40 39.42
N PRO A 440 23.40 24.53 40.74
CA PRO A 440 22.13 24.99 41.28
C PRO A 440 21.72 26.41 40.80
N GLU A 441 22.70 27.23 40.45
CA GLU A 441 22.47 28.59 39.98
C GLU A 441 21.66 28.66 38.66
N LEU A 442 21.63 27.57 37.89
CA LEU A 442 20.85 27.48 36.66
C LEU A 442 19.38 27.15 36.88
N SER A 443 18.99 26.77 38.08
CA SER A 443 17.61 26.47 38.46
C SER A 443 16.84 27.70 39.01
N LEU A 444 17.52 28.82 39.15
CA LEU A 444 16.98 30.10 39.58
C LEU A 444 16.53 30.92 38.37
#